data_5aa7e34ef43abe72db7d21f4c434d4bf
#
_entry.id   5aa7e34ef43abe72db7d21f4c434d4bf
#
_cell.length_a   1.000
_cell.length_b   1.000
_cell.length_c   1.000
_cell.angle_alpha   90.00
_cell.angle_beta   90.00
_cell.angle_gamma   90.00
#
_symmetry.space_group_name_H-M   'P 1'
#
loop_
_entity.id
_entity.type
_entity.pdbx_description
1 polymer ?
#
loop_
_entity_poly.entity_id
_entity_poly.type
_entity_poly.pdbx_seq_one_letter_code
_entity_poly.pdbx_strand_id
1 'polypeptide(L)'
;MSSQEAPPRIEPYVEPVNGIVQPPIVPPPERPGRNTNQLQFLIKTAMKAIWKHSFSWPFQQPVDAKKLNLPDYHKIIKQPMDIGTIKKRLENNYYWSASEAIHDFNTMFSNCYVYNKPGEDVVVMAQTLEKVFLQKIEGMPKEEIELEPVTPKGGKKKPRAPGK
;
A
#
# COMPACT_ATOMS: atom_id res chain seq x y z
N MET A 1 4.08 -11.15 23.09
CA MET A 1 4.37 -10.89 23.09
C MET A 1 5.07 -10.55 22.76
N SER A 2 5.15 -10.95 22.57
CA SER A 2 5.85 -10.49 22.44
C SER A 2 5.99 -9.44 22.05
N SER A 3 6.05 -9.28 22.17
CA SER A 3 6.13 -7.96 22.09
C SER A 3 7.31 -7.50 21.40
N GLN A 4 7.47 -7.92 20.23
CA GLN A 4 8.48 -7.36 19.39
C GLN A 4 8.06 -6.00 18.98
N GLU A 5 8.91 -5.03 19.28
CA GLU A 5 8.64 -3.69 18.79
C GLU A 5 8.99 -3.58 17.33
N ALA A 6 8.21 -2.79 16.62
CA ALA A 6 8.51 -2.53 15.21
C ALA A 6 9.80 -1.74 15.10
N PRO A 7 10.67 -2.08 14.15
CA PRO A 7 11.81 -1.22 13.86
C PRO A 7 11.33 0.13 13.35
N PRO A 8 12.14 1.18 13.48
CA PRO A 8 11.71 2.49 12.93
C PRO A 8 11.42 2.38 11.46
N ARG A 9 10.32 3.03 11.05
CA ARG A 9 9.95 2.99 9.65
C ARG A 9 10.84 3.91 8.85
N ILE A 10 11.38 3.39 7.74
CA ILE A 10 12.28 4.12 6.88
C ILE A 10 11.53 4.44 5.60
N GLU A 11 11.31 5.74 5.33
CA GLU A 11 10.67 6.19 4.09
C GLU A 11 11.58 7.19 3.42
N PRO A 12 12.46 6.72 2.54
CA PRO A 12 13.39 7.63 1.88
C PRO A 12 12.67 8.58 0.95
N TYR A 13 13.22 9.78 0.82
CA TYR A 13 12.73 10.69 -0.20
C TYR A 13 13.08 10.15 -1.57
N VAL A 14 12.13 10.17 -2.48
CA VAL A 14 12.33 9.70 -3.84
C VAL A 14 12.08 10.87 -4.78
N GLU A 15 13.06 11.20 -5.61
CA GLU A 15 12.91 12.26 -6.59
C GLU A 15 11.94 11.84 -7.68
N PRO A 16 11.04 12.72 -8.11
CA PRO A 16 10.22 12.40 -9.27
C PRO A 16 11.08 12.24 -10.52
N VAL A 17 10.73 11.25 -11.32
CA VAL A 17 11.37 11.03 -12.62
C VAL A 17 10.29 11.09 -13.67
N ASN A 18 10.36 12.07 -14.55
CA ASN A 18 9.34 12.28 -15.58
C ASN A 18 7.93 12.42 -14.98
N GLY A 19 7.84 13.09 -13.82
CA GLY A 19 6.57 13.35 -13.18
C GLY A 19 6.07 12.24 -12.28
N ILE A 20 6.83 11.15 -12.14
CA ILE A 20 6.40 9.98 -11.37
C ILE A 20 7.36 9.74 -10.22
N VAL A 21 6.78 9.48 -9.03
CA VAL A 21 7.53 8.98 -7.88
C VAL A 21 7.09 7.53 -7.67
N GLN A 22 8.03 6.60 -7.76
CA GLN A 22 7.75 5.21 -7.43
C GLN A 22 8.41 4.90 -6.09
N PRO A 23 7.62 4.84 -5.00
CA PRO A 23 8.21 4.50 -3.71
C PRO A 23 8.77 3.09 -3.72
N PRO A 24 9.74 2.79 -2.85
CA PRO A 24 10.30 1.45 -2.81
C PRO A 24 9.24 0.42 -2.43
N ILE A 25 9.38 -0.79 -2.99
CA ILE A 25 8.40 -1.85 -2.78
C ILE A 25 8.98 -3.08 -2.10
N VAL A 26 10.31 -3.12 -1.92
CA VAL A 26 10.95 -4.22 -1.19
C VAL A 26 11.56 -3.66 0.08
N PRO A 27 11.57 -4.46 1.17
CA PRO A 27 12.12 -3.93 2.41
C PRO A 27 13.62 -3.71 2.28
N PRO A 28 14.13 -2.62 2.87
CA PRO A 28 15.58 -2.40 2.85
C PRO A 28 16.28 -3.43 3.75
N PRO A 29 17.59 -3.69 3.52
CA PRO A 29 18.28 -4.71 4.32
C PRO A 29 18.26 -4.43 5.81
N GLU A 30 18.23 -3.15 6.19
CA GLU A 30 18.31 -2.78 7.59
C GLU A 30 16.95 -2.77 8.28
N ARG A 31 15.86 -3.02 7.53
CA ARG A 31 14.53 -2.98 8.13
C ARG A 31 13.66 -4.05 7.48
N PRO A 32 13.62 -5.24 8.08
CA PRO A 32 12.83 -6.33 7.49
C PRO A 32 11.34 -6.10 7.66
N GLY A 33 10.58 -6.73 6.78
CA GLY A 33 9.15 -6.83 6.97
C GLY A 33 8.79 -8.18 7.56
N ARG A 34 7.50 -8.40 7.73
CA ARG A 34 6.99 -9.65 8.26
C ARG A 34 5.81 -10.14 7.43
N ASN A 35 5.47 -11.40 7.63
CA ASN A 35 4.21 -11.96 7.20
C ASN A 35 3.37 -12.16 8.45
N THR A 36 2.19 -11.54 8.52
CA THR A 36 1.30 -11.70 9.67
C THR A 36 -0.09 -12.03 9.18
N ASN A 37 -0.91 -12.55 10.11
CA ASN A 37 -2.30 -12.84 9.78
C ASN A 37 -3.05 -11.60 9.32
N GLN A 38 -2.79 -10.45 9.94
CA GLN A 38 -3.46 -9.22 9.53
C GLN A 38 -2.97 -8.75 8.16
N LEU A 39 -1.67 -8.87 7.87
CA LEU A 39 -1.16 -8.53 6.55
C LEU A 39 -1.74 -9.45 5.48
N GLN A 40 -1.89 -10.73 5.79
CA GLN A 40 -2.52 -11.65 4.85
C GLN A 40 -3.98 -11.29 4.62
N PHE A 41 -4.68 -10.86 5.66
CA PHE A 41 -6.04 -10.39 5.49
C PHE A 41 -6.10 -9.19 4.53
N LEU A 42 -5.15 -8.26 4.67
CA LEU A 42 -5.13 -7.10 3.78
C LEU A 42 -4.90 -7.52 2.33
N ILE A 43 -4.01 -8.48 2.09
CA ILE A 43 -3.77 -8.96 0.73
C ILE A 43 -5.01 -9.65 0.17
N LYS A 44 -5.58 -10.56 0.93
CA LYS A 44 -6.57 -11.49 0.40
C LYS A 44 -7.98 -10.93 0.39
N THR A 45 -8.27 -10.00 1.28
CA THR A 45 -9.62 -9.49 1.43
C THR A 45 -9.73 -8.02 1.08
N ALA A 46 -9.00 -7.16 1.80
CA ALA A 46 -9.15 -5.72 1.62
C ALA A 46 -8.60 -5.26 0.27
N MET A 47 -7.40 -5.68 -0.07
CA MET A 47 -6.80 -5.27 -1.34
C MET A 47 -7.60 -5.81 -2.52
N LYS A 48 -8.06 -7.04 -2.44
CA LYS A 48 -8.86 -7.60 -3.52
C LYS A 48 -10.11 -6.78 -3.79
N ALA A 49 -10.83 -6.43 -2.73
CA ALA A 49 -12.06 -5.67 -2.87
C ALA A 49 -11.78 -4.29 -3.47
N ILE A 50 -10.72 -3.63 -2.99
CA ILE A 50 -10.36 -2.30 -3.48
C ILE A 50 -9.91 -2.37 -4.94
N TRP A 51 -9.03 -3.33 -5.25
CA TRP A 51 -8.42 -3.40 -6.58
C TRP A 51 -9.44 -3.59 -7.68
N LYS A 52 -10.43 -4.43 -7.45
CA LYS A 52 -11.41 -4.69 -8.49
C LYS A 52 -12.59 -3.74 -8.50
N HIS A 53 -12.63 -2.80 -7.57
CA HIS A 53 -13.69 -1.79 -7.56
C HIS A 53 -13.54 -0.90 -8.79
N SER A 54 -14.67 -0.51 -9.39
CA SER A 54 -14.64 0.27 -10.62
C SER A 54 -14.02 1.65 -10.43
N PHE A 55 -13.96 2.16 -9.18
CA PHE A 55 -13.41 3.47 -8.89
C PHE A 55 -11.92 3.43 -8.56
N SER A 56 -11.27 2.26 -8.64
CA SER A 56 -9.88 2.17 -8.21
C SER A 56 -8.87 2.59 -9.29
N TRP A 57 -9.29 2.71 -10.54
CA TRP A 57 -8.32 2.90 -11.62
C TRP A 57 -7.44 4.14 -11.47
N PRO A 58 -7.91 5.28 -10.90
CA PRO A 58 -7.00 6.42 -10.76
C PRO A 58 -5.89 6.18 -9.73
N PHE A 59 -6.06 5.16 -8.89
CA PHE A 59 -5.16 4.92 -7.76
C PHE A 59 -4.30 3.68 -7.95
N GLN A 60 -4.40 2.99 -9.08
CA GLN A 60 -3.72 1.72 -9.29
C GLN A 60 -2.25 1.88 -9.67
N GLN A 61 -1.83 3.08 -9.95
CA GLN A 61 -0.45 3.39 -10.33
C GLN A 61 -0.07 4.73 -9.73
N PRO A 62 1.24 5.02 -9.60
CA PRO A 62 1.64 6.33 -9.11
C PRO A 62 1.10 7.45 -9.99
N VAL A 63 0.83 8.58 -9.36
CA VAL A 63 0.38 9.75 -10.09
C VAL A 63 1.48 10.19 -11.04
N ASP A 64 1.13 10.34 -12.32
CA ASP A 64 2.03 10.85 -13.35
C ASP A 64 1.73 12.33 -13.51
N ALA A 65 2.44 13.18 -12.77
CA ALA A 65 2.14 14.59 -12.75
C ALA A 65 2.40 15.27 -14.10
N LYS A 66 3.31 14.70 -14.87
CA LYS A 66 3.59 15.26 -16.20
C LYS A 66 2.46 14.94 -17.16
N LYS A 67 2.06 13.68 -17.21
CA LYS A 67 0.98 13.24 -18.12
C LYS A 67 -0.33 13.91 -17.78
N LEU A 68 -0.62 14.09 -16.49
CA LEU A 68 -1.87 14.69 -16.05
C LEU A 68 -1.80 16.21 -15.99
N ASN A 69 -0.65 16.77 -16.32
CA ASN A 69 -0.45 18.23 -16.33
C ASN A 69 -0.69 18.85 -14.96
N LEU A 70 -0.03 18.28 -13.96
CA LEU A 70 -0.14 18.74 -12.56
C LEU A 70 1.23 19.21 -12.10
N PRO A 71 1.70 20.38 -12.56
CA PRO A 71 3.09 20.77 -12.29
C PRO A 71 3.42 21.00 -10.84
N ASP A 72 2.41 21.26 -10.01
CA ASP A 72 2.62 21.50 -8.59
C ASP A 72 2.39 20.26 -7.73
N TYR A 73 2.06 19.11 -8.32
CA TYR A 73 1.66 17.94 -7.53
C TYR A 73 2.74 17.55 -6.53
N HIS A 74 3.97 17.38 -7.01
CA HIS A 74 5.06 16.92 -6.13
C HIS A 74 5.60 18.02 -5.23
N LYS A 75 5.19 19.26 -5.45
CA LYS A 75 5.48 20.34 -4.52
C LYS A 75 4.56 20.32 -3.32
N ILE A 76 3.34 19.83 -3.51
CA ILE A 76 2.31 19.80 -2.48
C ILE A 76 2.28 18.43 -1.78
N ILE A 77 2.37 17.37 -2.55
CA ILE A 77 2.27 15.99 -2.03
C ILE A 77 3.68 15.44 -1.90
N LYS A 78 4.15 15.36 -0.66
CA LYS A 78 5.53 14.96 -0.38
C LYS A 78 5.70 13.46 -0.21
N GLN A 79 4.62 12.74 0.06
CA GLN A 79 4.65 11.29 0.20
C GLN A 79 3.60 10.67 -0.71
N PRO A 80 3.87 10.62 -2.01
CA PRO A 80 2.91 10.00 -2.93
C PRO A 80 2.72 8.53 -2.58
N MET A 81 1.50 8.05 -2.78
CA MET A 81 1.19 6.65 -2.52
C MET A 81 0.03 6.24 -3.40
N ASP A 82 0.01 4.99 -3.82
CA ASP A 82 -1.03 4.44 -4.65
C ASP A 82 -1.25 2.98 -4.29
N ILE A 83 -2.40 2.42 -4.68
CA ILE A 83 -2.68 1.04 -4.29
C ILE A 83 -1.82 0.04 -5.05
N GLY A 84 -1.33 0.40 -6.23
CA GLY A 84 -0.38 -0.48 -6.92
C GLY A 84 0.89 -0.67 -6.11
N THR A 85 1.42 0.42 -5.54
CA THR A 85 2.58 0.34 -4.67
C THR A 85 2.28 -0.45 -3.41
N ILE A 86 1.13 -0.18 -2.77
CA ILE A 86 0.75 -0.91 -1.56
C ILE A 86 0.62 -2.41 -1.84
N LYS A 87 0.01 -2.75 -2.98
CA LYS A 87 -0.16 -4.14 -3.36
C LYS A 87 1.20 -4.83 -3.48
N LYS A 88 2.13 -4.18 -4.16
CA LYS A 88 3.48 -4.75 -4.32
C LYS A 88 4.20 -4.86 -3.00
N ARG A 89 4.04 -3.86 -2.12
CA ARG A 89 4.63 -3.91 -0.78
C ARG A 89 4.09 -5.09 0.01
N LEU A 90 2.78 -5.32 -0.06
CA LEU A 90 2.19 -6.48 0.62
C LEU A 90 2.73 -7.79 0.06
N GLU A 91 2.87 -7.87 -1.26
CA GLU A 91 3.38 -9.08 -1.91
C GLU A 91 4.85 -9.34 -1.57
N ASN A 92 5.60 -8.31 -1.26
CA ASN A 92 7.03 -8.41 -0.99
C ASN A 92 7.37 -8.43 0.50
N ASN A 93 6.37 -8.53 1.36
CA ASN A 93 6.57 -8.53 2.82
C ASN A 93 7.33 -7.28 3.27
N TYR A 94 6.94 -6.13 2.70
CA TYR A 94 7.60 -4.85 3.00
C TYR A 94 7.27 -4.34 4.39
N TYR A 95 6.08 -4.64 4.88
CA TYR A 95 5.58 -4.05 6.12
C TYR A 95 5.92 -4.94 7.30
N TRP A 96 6.18 -4.29 8.44
CA TRP A 96 6.32 -5.00 9.71
C TRP A 96 4.94 -5.38 10.28
N SER A 97 3.95 -4.53 10.08
CA SER A 97 2.63 -4.75 10.64
C SER A 97 1.57 -4.21 9.71
N ALA A 98 0.33 -4.67 9.93
CA ALA A 98 -0.80 -4.18 9.16
C ALA A 98 -1.02 -2.69 9.37
N SER A 99 -0.68 -2.17 10.56
CA SER A 99 -0.87 -0.74 10.80
C SER A 99 -0.04 0.10 9.85
N GLU A 100 1.14 -0.37 9.44
CA GLU A 100 1.94 0.36 8.47
C GLU A 100 1.28 0.37 7.10
N ALA A 101 0.70 -0.76 6.70
CA ALA A 101 -0.01 -0.81 5.42
C ALA A 101 -1.26 0.07 5.45
N ILE A 102 -1.99 0.04 6.55
CA ILE A 102 -3.18 0.89 6.70
C ILE A 102 -2.77 2.36 6.64
N HIS A 103 -1.63 2.70 7.24
CA HIS A 103 -1.12 4.07 7.15
C HIS A 103 -0.89 4.48 5.69
N ASP A 104 -0.37 3.57 4.86
CA ASP A 104 -0.16 3.90 3.46
C ASP A 104 -1.48 4.09 2.71
N PHE A 105 -2.50 3.26 3.01
CA PHE A 105 -3.83 3.51 2.45
C PHE A 105 -4.34 4.90 2.83
N ASN A 106 -4.19 5.26 4.11
CA ASN A 106 -4.66 6.55 4.58
C ASN A 106 -3.88 7.69 3.94
N THR A 107 -2.57 7.51 3.73
CA THR A 107 -1.75 8.51 3.04
C THR A 107 -2.26 8.74 1.63
N MET A 108 -2.57 7.65 0.93
CA MET A 108 -3.10 7.76 -0.43
C MET A 108 -4.42 8.56 -0.46
N PHE A 109 -5.34 8.22 0.44
CA PHE A 109 -6.62 8.93 0.47
C PHE A 109 -6.42 10.40 0.86
N SER A 110 -5.59 10.66 1.88
CA SER A 110 -5.33 12.03 2.31
C SER A 110 -4.69 12.86 1.21
N ASN A 111 -3.75 12.27 0.47
CA ASN A 111 -3.13 13.00 -0.66
C ASN A 111 -4.19 13.47 -1.64
N CYS A 112 -5.14 12.60 -1.93
CA CYS A 112 -6.22 12.94 -2.85
C CYS A 112 -7.05 14.10 -2.31
N TYR A 113 -7.39 14.07 -1.03
CA TYR A 113 -8.21 15.12 -0.43
C TYR A 113 -7.47 16.43 -0.28
N VAL A 114 -6.16 16.37 -0.05
CA VAL A 114 -5.35 17.59 0.07
C VAL A 114 -5.16 18.26 -1.29
N TYR A 115 -4.85 17.47 -2.30
CA TYR A 115 -4.50 18.06 -3.59
C TYR A 115 -5.74 18.51 -4.39
N ASN A 116 -6.83 17.75 -4.30
CA ASN A 116 -8.01 18.00 -5.12
C ASN A 116 -9.08 18.70 -4.30
N LYS A 117 -10.07 19.30 -5.00
CA LYS A 117 -11.10 20.06 -4.32
C LYS A 117 -12.27 19.15 -3.97
N PRO A 118 -12.97 19.45 -2.86
CA PRO A 118 -14.18 18.69 -2.54
C PRO A 118 -15.17 18.73 -3.72
N GLY A 119 -15.78 17.59 -3.97
CA GLY A 119 -16.76 17.49 -5.05
C GLY A 119 -16.18 17.07 -6.37
N GLU A 120 -14.85 17.09 -6.53
CA GLU A 120 -14.28 16.58 -7.77
C GLU A 120 -14.46 15.07 -7.84
N ASP A 121 -14.56 14.57 -9.08
CA ASP A 121 -14.85 13.14 -9.30
C ASP A 121 -13.86 12.25 -8.57
N VAL A 122 -12.56 12.57 -8.66
CA VAL A 122 -11.55 11.73 -8.04
C VAL A 122 -11.70 11.70 -6.53
N VAL A 123 -12.16 12.81 -5.93
CA VAL A 123 -12.39 12.85 -4.48
C VAL A 123 -13.56 11.94 -4.10
N VAL A 124 -14.64 12.00 -4.88
CA VAL A 124 -15.79 11.13 -4.65
C VAL A 124 -15.38 9.66 -4.78
N MET A 125 -14.56 9.36 -5.78
CA MET A 125 -14.07 8.00 -5.97
C MET A 125 -13.24 7.54 -4.78
N ALA A 126 -12.34 8.41 -4.29
CA ALA A 126 -11.52 8.08 -3.13
C ALA A 126 -12.37 7.86 -1.89
N GLN A 127 -13.38 8.71 -1.68
CA GLN A 127 -14.26 8.55 -0.53
C GLN A 127 -15.00 7.22 -0.57
N THR A 128 -15.43 6.81 -1.74
CA THR A 128 -16.12 5.53 -1.89
C THR A 128 -15.17 4.37 -1.59
N LEU A 129 -13.95 4.42 -2.12
CA LEU A 129 -12.97 3.39 -1.86
C LEU A 129 -12.60 3.33 -0.37
N GLU A 130 -12.50 4.49 0.26
CA GLU A 130 -12.18 4.53 1.68
C GLU A 130 -13.26 3.84 2.51
N LYS A 131 -14.52 4.06 2.16
CA LYS A 131 -15.62 3.37 2.84
C LYS A 131 -15.52 1.87 2.68
N VAL A 132 -15.23 1.40 1.48
CA VAL A 132 -15.07 -0.02 1.22
C VAL A 132 -13.92 -0.57 2.04
N PHE A 133 -12.80 0.15 2.07
CA PHE A 133 -11.63 -0.26 2.82
C PHE A 133 -11.95 -0.40 4.31
N LEU A 134 -12.62 0.61 4.88
CA LEU A 134 -12.97 0.59 6.30
C LEU A 134 -13.92 -0.56 6.63
N GLN A 135 -14.87 -0.83 5.74
CA GLN A 135 -15.76 -1.97 5.94
C GLN A 135 -15.00 -3.28 5.96
N LYS A 136 -14.02 -3.43 5.06
CA LYS A 136 -13.29 -4.69 4.99
C LYS A 136 -12.41 -4.88 6.20
N ILE A 137 -11.75 -3.83 6.68
CA ILE A 137 -10.86 -4.02 7.82
C ILE A 137 -11.61 -4.23 9.14
N GLU A 138 -12.91 -3.96 9.17
CA GLU A 138 -13.70 -4.36 10.35
C GLU A 138 -13.65 -5.85 10.58
N GLY A 139 -13.51 -6.65 9.53
CA GLY A 139 -13.42 -8.10 9.66
C GLY A 139 -12.02 -8.63 9.90
N MET A 140 -11.04 -7.74 10.00
CA MET A 140 -9.66 -8.18 10.19
C MET A 140 -9.48 -8.76 11.61
N PRO A 141 -8.66 -9.83 11.74
CA PRO A 141 -8.38 -10.36 13.08
C PRO A 141 -7.83 -9.26 13.99
N LYS A 142 -8.24 -9.31 15.26
CA LYS A 142 -7.91 -8.24 16.20
C LYS A 142 -6.49 -8.33 16.71
N GLU A 143 -5.92 -9.52 16.76
CA GLU A 143 -4.53 -9.70 17.19
C GLU A 143 -3.66 -9.96 15.99
N GLU A 144 -2.50 -9.34 15.97
CA GLU A 144 -1.54 -9.57 14.90
C GLU A 144 -0.57 -10.66 15.32
N ILE A 145 -0.54 -11.74 14.53
CA ILE A 145 0.27 -12.90 14.83
C ILE A 145 1.24 -13.09 13.68
N GLU A 146 2.52 -13.16 14.00
CA GLU A 146 3.51 -13.40 12.97
C GLU A 146 3.40 -14.82 12.45
N LEU A 147 3.39 -14.97 11.14
CA LEU A 147 3.32 -16.25 10.47
C LEU A 147 4.69 -16.61 9.94
N GLU A 148 4.81 -17.81 9.39
CA GLU A 148 6.06 -18.21 8.78
C GLU A 148 6.40 -17.31 7.63
N PRO A 149 7.70 -17.04 7.39
CA PRO A 149 8.06 -16.18 6.28
C PRO A 149 7.57 -16.73 4.96
N VAL A 150 7.11 -15.81 4.11
CA VAL A 150 6.69 -16.15 2.76
C VAL A 150 7.90 -15.98 1.86
N THR A 151 8.15 -16.96 0.99
CA THR A 151 9.21 -16.85 0.01
C THR A 151 8.92 -15.68 -0.91
N PRO A 152 9.85 -14.73 -1.06
CA PRO A 152 9.60 -13.62 -1.95
C PRO A 152 9.33 -14.10 -3.37
N LYS A 153 8.50 -13.37 -4.05
CA LYS A 153 8.23 -13.68 -5.43
C LYS A 153 9.48 -13.57 -6.25
N GLY A 154 9.67 -14.55 -7.12
CA GLY A 154 10.86 -14.60 -7.94
C GLY A 154 12.02 -15.27 -7.27
N GLY A 155 11.91 -15.57 -6.00
CA GLY A 155 12.91 -16.37 -5.36
C GLY A 155 12.55 -17.79 -5.54
N LYS A 156 12.77 -18.57 -5.78
CA LYS A 156 12.24 -19.76 -5.97
C LYS A 156 11.37 -20.46 -5.51
N LYS A 157 11.06 -21.01 -6.06
CA LYS A 157 10.23 -21.60 -5.82
C LYS A 157 10.01 -22.41 -5.50
N LYS A 158 9.76 -22.72 -5.65
CA LYS A 158 9.38 -23.48 -5.19
C LYS A 158 8.88 -24.16 -5.30
N PRO A 159 8.76 -24.68 -5.44
CA PRO A 159 8.24 -25.36 -5.36
C PRO A 159 7.50 -25.77 -5.13
N ARG A 160 7.34 -26.07 -5.33
CA ARG A 160 6.68 -26.46 -5.07
C ARG A 160 6.07 -26.98 -5.00
N ALA A 161 6.09 -27.36 -5.11
CA ALA A 161 5.51 -27.73 -4.97
C ALA A 161 4.97 -28.00 -5.00
N PRO A 162 4.94 -28.38 -5.07
CA PRO A 162 4.39 -28.65 -4.97
C PRO A 162 3.79 -28.71 -4.95
N GLY A 163 3.85 -28.80 -5.07
CA GLY A 163 3.31 -28.80 -4.91
C GLY A 163 2.93 -28.71 -5.02
N LYS A 164 2.96 -28.95 -5.04
CA LYS A 164 2.76 -28.84 -5.09
C LYS A 164 2.45 -28.76 -5.19
#